data_a9270ed43c8991480e67fb6ec0f9578e
#
_entry.id   a9270ed43c8991480e67fb6ec0f9578e
#
_cell.length_a   1.000
_cell.length_b   1.000
_cell.length_c   1.000
_cell.angle_alpha   90.00
_cell.angle_beta   90.00
_cell.angle_gamma   90.00
#
_symmetry.space_group_name_H-M   'P 1'
#
loop_
_entity.id
_entity.type
_entity.pdbx_description
1 polymer ?
#
loop_
_entity_poly.entity_id
_entity_poly.type
_entity_poly.pdbx_seq_one_letter_code
_entity_poly.pdbx_strand_id
1 'polypeptide(L)'
;MTRPHRLLAAWVALSMLTGGCGYTAGGTLPPHVKTVAVPIFKNLTQEPAIETVITSAVVNAFVSGGRLKVVGVEQADSVLDGEITGYNVESIAFDPGINAQVFRLRVGLNVQFRDLRTHSMLWRQEGLQERADFRVAGQVSQTIAVEEGAARQAAQDIGRKIVSLALDRF
;
A
#
# COMPACT_ATOMS: atom_id res chain seq x y z
N MET A 1 13.68 -65.66 7.72
CA MET A 1 13.11 -65.09 8.97
C MET A 1 13.44 -63.58 8.99
N THR A 2 12.59 -62.74 8.41
CA THR A 2 12.77 -61.30 8.38
C THR A 2 12.29 -60.70 9.71
N ARG A 3 13.21 -60.05 10.43
CA ARG A 3 12.98 -59.55 11.79
C ARG A 3 11.92 -58.42 11.75
N PRO A 4 10.78 -58.52 12.46
CA PRO A 4 9.65 -57.60 12.41
C PRO A 4 9.99 -56.18 12.86
N HIS A 5 11.08 -56.01 13.62
CA HIS A 5 11.52 -54.71 14.15
C HIS A 5 12.00 -53.71 13.07
N ARG A 6 12.45 -54.20 11.90
CA ARG A 6 12.90 -53.34 10.80
C ARG A 6 11.73 -52.69 10.06
N LEU A 7 10.58 -53.36 10.00
CA LEU A 7 9.36 -52.83 9.39
C LEU A 7 8.69 -51.78 10.31
N LEU A 8 8.71 -51.99 11.63
CA LEU A 8 8.21 -51.03 12.61
C LEU A 8 9.03 -49.74 12.62
N ALA A 9 10.36 -49.84 12.54
CA ALA A 9 11.24 -48.66 12.45
C ALA A 9 11.02 -47.83 11.17
N ALA A 10 10.75 -48.48 10.04
CA ALA A 10 10.46 -47.80 8.78
C ALA A 10 9.11 -47.05 8.82
N TRP A 11 8.11 -47.61 9.49
CA TRP A 11 6.79 -46.92 9.65
C TRP A 11 6.86 -45.71 10.58
N VAL A 12 7.66 -45.80 11.65
CA VAL A 12 7.87 -44.65 12.55
C VAL A 12 8.68 -43.52 11.89
N ALA A 13 9.66 -43.85 11.06
CA ALA A 13 10.44 -42.88 10.30
C ALA A 13 9.60 -42.16 9.21
N LEU A 14 8.65 -42.88 8.59
CA LEU A 14 7.76 -42.30 7.57
C LEU A 14 6.71 -41.39 8.17
N SER A 15 6.25 -41.60 9.41
CA SER A 15 5.30 -40.75 10.10
C SER A 15 5.91 -39.42 10.61
N MET A 16 7.24 -39.31 10.73
CA MET A 16 7.93 -38.06 11.09
C MET A 16 8.14 -37.10 9.91
N LEU A 17 7.91 -37.52 8.67
CA LEU A 17 8.06 -36.71 7.47
C LEU A 17 6.79 -35.92 7.11
N THR A 18 5.69 -36.07 7.83
CA THR A 18 4.46 -35.28 7.66
C THR A 18 4.44 -34.04 8.55
N GLY A 19 5.58 -33.63 9.08
CA GLY A 19 5.78 -32.40 9.84
C GLY A 19 5.48 -31.16 9.00
N GLY A 20 4.25 -30.71 9.11
CA GLY A 20 3.75 -29.38 9.00
C GLY A 20 4.38 -28.46 7.97
N CYS A 21 3.81 -28.36 6.78
CA CYS A 21 3.73 -27.07 6.11
C CYS A 21 3.02 -26.11 7.07
N GLY A 22 3.79 -25.29 7.77
CA GLY A 22 3.27 -24.17 8.52
C GLY A 22 2.67 -23.16 7.54
N TYR A 23 1.45 -23.40 7.14
CA TYR A 23 0.60 -22.40 6.50
C TYR A 23 0.30 -21.37 7.59
N THR A 24 1.10 -20.31 7.66
CA THR A 24 0.64 -19.09 8.31
C THR A 24 -0.52 -18.58 7.48
N ALA A 25 -1.73 -18.95 7.88
CA ALA A 25 -2.93 -18.32 7.37
C ALA A 25 -2.74 -16.81 7.58
N GLY A 26 -2.61 -16.06 6.49
CA GLY A 26 -2.61 -14.61 6.55
C GLY A 26 -3.78 -14.20 7.43
N GLY A 27 -3.51 -13.42 8.49
CA GLY A 27 -4.53 -13.07 9.46
C GLY A 27 -5.69 -12.39 8.76
N THR A 28 -6.91 -12.86 8.95
CA THR A 28 -8.11 -12.14 8.50
C THR A 28 -8.29 -10.91 9.37
N LEU A 29 -8.71 -9.79 8.78
CA LEU A 29 -9.13 -8.60 9.52
C LEU A 29 -10.05 -9.03 10.68
N PRO A 30 -9.90 -8.46 11.89
CA PRO A 30 -10.77 -8.78 12.99
C PRO A 30 -12.25 -8.64 12.57
N PRO A 31 -13.13 -9.59 12.91
CA PRO A 31 -14.51 -9.63 12.40
C PRO A 31 -15.34 -8.39 12.72
N HIS A 32 -14.94 -7.63 13.73
CA HIS A 32 -15.59 -6.38 14.12
C HIS A 32 -15.15 -5.17 13.28
N VAL A 33 -14.03 -5.24 12.57
CA VAL A 33 -13.53 -4.15 11.72
C VAL A 33 -14.29 -4.17 10.39
N LYS A 34 -15.30 -3.33 10.28
CA LYS A 34 -16.16 -3.17 9.11
C LYS A 34 -16.09 -1.78 8.49
N THR A 35 -15.62 -0.82 9.28
CA THR A 35 -15.52 0.58 8.89
C THR A 35 -14.11 1.11 9.07
N VAL A 36 -13.72 2.04 8.22
CA VAL A 36 -12.42 2.72 8.26
C VAL A 36 -12.61 4.22 8.16
N ALA A 37 -11.89 4.96 8.99
CA ALA A 37 -11.68 6.38 8.80
C ALA A 37 -10.32 6.61 8.15
N VAL A 38 -10.27 7.55 7.23
CA VAL A 38 -9.03 8.00 6.57
C VAL A 38 -8.94 9.51 6.76
N PRO A 39 -8.35 9.98 7.88
CA PRO A 39 -8.07 11.40 8.08
C PRO A 39 -7.13 11.92 7.00
N ILE A 40 -7.12 13.24 6.82
CA ILE A 40 -6.17 13.86 5.89
C ILE A 40 -4.75 13.48 6.29
N PHE A 41 -3.95 13.01 5.32
CA PHE A 41 -2.57 12.60 5.56
C PHE A 41 -1.71 13.80 5.93
N LYS A 42 -0.76 13.59 6.81
CA LYS A 42 0.18 14.64 7.20
C LYS A 42 1.20 14.85 6.08
N ASN A 43 1.31 16.08 5.60
CA ASN A 43 2.30 16.45 4.60
C ASN A 43 3.60 16.92 5.30
N LEU A 44 4.68 16.17 5.12
CA LEU A 44 6.03 16.53 5.59
C LEU A 44 6.92 17.05 4.46
N THR A 45 6.35 17.22 3.26
CA THR A 45 7.05 17.74 2.07
C THR A 45 6.76 19.22 1.88
N GLN A 46 7.37 19.80 0.87
CA GLN A 46 7.10 21.19 0.47
C GLN A 46 6.09 21.29 -0.68
N GLU A 47 5.59 20.16 -1.18
CA GLU A 47 4.61 20.15 -2.26
C GLU A 47 3.23 20.50 -1.72
N PRO A 48 2.64 21.63 -2.17
CA PRO A 48 1.36 22.09 -1.65
C PRO A 48 0.21 21.16 -2.06
N ALA A 49 -0.73 20.95 -1.13
CA ALA A 49 -1.97 20.22 -1.33
C ALA A 49 -1.83 18.73 -1.76
N ILE A 50 -0.61 18.18 -1.78
CA ILE A 50 -0.38 16.77 -2.13
C ILE A 50 -1.09 15.81 -1.15
N GLU A 51 -1.26 16.22 0.11
CA GLU A 51 -2.02 15.49 1.13
C GLU A 51 -3.47 15.28 0.71
N THR A 52 -4.08 16.29 0.10
CA THR A 52 -5.47 16.21 -0.38
C THR A 52 -5.59 15.23 -1.55
N VAL A 53 -4.65 15.29 -2.49
CA VAL A 53 -4.61 14.41 -3.67
C VAL A 53 -4.46 12.94 -3.24
N ILE A 54 -3.49 12.65 -2.36
CA ILE A 54 -3.21 11.28 -1.91
C ILE A 54 -4.35 10.76 -1.02
N THR A 55 -4.83 11.55 -0.05
CA THR A 55 -5.91 11.10 0.84
C THR A 55 -7.17 10.80 0.06
N SER A 56 -7.54 11.66 -0.90
CA SER A 56 -8.71 11.42 -1.74
C SER A 56 -8.57 10.14 -2.58
N ALA A 57 -7.39 9.87 -3.11
CA ALA A 57 -7.14 8.64 -3.87
C ALA A 57 -7.24 7.39 -2.99
N VAL A 58 -6.74 7.44 -1.75
CA VAL A 58 -6.86 6.34 -0.77
C VAL A 58 -8.32 6.11 -0.40
N VAL A 59 -9.08 7.18 -0.09
CA VAL A 59 -10.53 7.09 0.19
C VAL A 59 -11.27 6.44 -0.98
N ASN A 60 -11.01 6.91 -2.20
CA ASN A 60 -11.65 6.36 -3.40
C ASN A 60 -11.30 4.88 -3.62
N ALA A 61 -10.06 4.48 -3.31
CA ALA A 61 -9.65 3.08 -3.41
C ALA A 61 -10.38 2.18 -2.38
N PHE A 62 -10.60 2.64 -1.14
CA PHE A 62 -11.41 1.92 -0.16
C PHE A 62 -12.87 1.83 -0.58
N VAL A 63 -13.46 2.91 -1.07
CA VAL A 63 -14.84 2.94 -1.56
C VAL A 63 -15.02 1.97 -2.73
N SER A 64 -14.06 1.94 -3.66
CA SER A 64 -14.09 1.04 -4.83
C SER A 64 -13.84 -0.42 -4.44
N GLY A 65 -13.03 -0.66 -3.41
CA GLY A 65 -12.71 -1.99 -2.91
C GLY A 65 -13.86 -2.68 -2.17
N GLY A 66 -14.81 -1.90 -1.63
CA GLY A 66 -16.07 -2.37 -1.06
C GLY A 66 -16.02 -3.24 0.19
N ARG A 67 -14.81 -3.59 0.69
CA ARG A 67 -14.65 -4.49 1.87
C ARG A 67 -14.80 -3.75 3.21
N LEU A 68 -14.36 -2.49 3.27
CA LEU A 68 -14.52 -1.61 4.41
C LEU A 68 -15.31 -0.37 3.99
N LYS A 69 -16.30 0.02 4.78
CA LYS A 69 -17.05 1.25 4.55
C LYS A 69 -16.25 2.44 5.09
N VAL A 70 -16.02 3.45 4.28
CA VAL A 70 -15.39 4.69 4.72
C VAL A 70 -16.40 5.53 5.48
N VAL A 71 -16.04 5.96 6.70
CA VAL A 71 -16.89 6.79 7.59
C VAL A 71 -16.02 7.82 8.32
N GLY A 72 -16.66 8.74 9.03
CA GLY A 72 -15.95 9.66 9.93
C GLY A 72 -15.31 8.94 11.11
N VAL A 73 -14.28 9.55 11.71
CA VAL A 73 -13.48 8.94 12.82
C VAL A 73 -14.37 8.51 13.98
N GLU A 74 -15.40 9.29 14.31
CA GLU A 74 -16.32 9.01 15.41
C GLU A 74 -17.17 7.73 15.22
N GLN A 75 -17.26 7.23 13.99
CA GLN A 75 -18.12 6.10 13.64
C GLN A 75 -17.28 4.90 13.13
N ALA A 76 -15.95 5.03 13.14
CA ALA A 76 -15.06 4.05 12.55
C ALA A 76 -14.63 2.98 13.57
N ASP A 77 -14.54 1.73 13.11
CA ASP A 77 -13.91 0.64 13.86
C ASP A 77 -12.39 0.71 13.78
N SER A 78 -11.87 1.30 12.70
CA SER A 78 -10.45 1.40 12.43
C SER A 78 -10.08 2.74 11.80
N VAL A 79 -8.80 3.12 11.92
CA VAL A 79 -8.27 4.34 11.33
C VAL A 79 -7.00 4.04 10.54
N LEU A 80 -6.91 4.64 9.36
CA LEU A 80 -5.72 4.64 8.52
C LEU A 80 -5.07 6.02 8.58
N ASP A 81 -3.97 6.14 9.30
CA ASP A 81 -3.17 7.35 9.35
C ASP A 81 -2.02 7.26 8.34
N GLY A 82 -1.70 8.36 7.70
CA GLY A 82 -0.60 8.46 6.74
C GLY A 82 0.24 9.73 6.91
N GLU A 83 1.54 9.61 6.63
CA GLU A 83 2.47 10.72 6.52
C GLU A 83 3.15 10.67 5.16
N ILE A 84 3.12 11.77 4.41
CA ILE A 84 3.83 11.92 3.15
C ILE A 84 5.23 12.43 3.49
N THR A 85 6.24 11.58 3.27
CA THR A 85 7.63 11.81 3.70
C THR A 85 8.53 12.30 2.58
N GLY A 86 8.08 12.19 1.33
CA GLY A 86 8.86 12.61 0.17
C GLY A 86 8.01 12.89 -1.05
N TYR A 87 8.36 13.97 -1.76
CA TYR A 87 7.90 14.31 -3.10
C TYR A 87 9.12 14.80 -3.86
N ASN A 88 9.51 14.07 -4.88
CA ASN A 88 10.71 14.39 -5.64
C ASN A 88 10.50 14.16 -7.13
N VAL A 89 10.84 15.16 -7.94
CA VAL A 89 10.82 15.10 -9.40
C VAL A 89 12.24 15.20 -9.91
N GLU A 90 12.66 14.21 -10.68
CA GLU A 90 13.99 14.16 -11.29
C GLU A 90 13.90 13.92 -12.80
N SER A 91 14.80 14.53 -13.56
CA SER A 91 14.98 14.23 -14.99
C SER A 91 15.71 12.90 -15.13
N ILE A 92 15.17 11.98 -15.92
CA ILE A 92 15.73 10.64 -16.12
C ILE A 92 16.21 10.40 -17.54
N ALA A 93 15.67 11.12 -18.52
CA ALA A 93 16.08 10.99 -19.93
C ALA A 93 15.67 12.21 -20.75
N PHE A 94 16.34 12.36 -21.89
CA PHE A 94 15.95 13.29 -22.95
C PHE A 94 15.70 12.50 -24.23
N ASP A 95 14.56 12.71 -24.87
CA ASP A 95 14.20 12.11 -26.14
C ASP A 95 14.34 13.17 -27.27
N PRO A 96 15.43 13.13 -28.05
CA PRO A 96 15.67 14.11 -29.11
C PRO A 96 14.70 13.96 -30.30
N GLY A 97 14.08 12.77 -30.47
CA GLY A 97 13.15 12.52 -31.57
C GLY A 97 11.85 13.30 -31.46
N ILE A 98 11.41 13.57 -30.25
CA ILE A 98 10.21 14.35 -29.94
C ILE A 98 10.52 15.65 -29.18
N ASN A 99 11.79 15.97 -28.99
CA ASN A 99 12.28 17.12 -28.23
C ASN A 99 11.62 17.20 -26.85
N ALA A 100 11.54 16.07 -26.16
CA ALA A 100 10.91 15.95 -24.84
C ALA A 100 11.90 15.50 -23.79
N GLN A 101 11.71 15.99 -22.57
CA GLN A 101 12.42 15.53 -21.39
C GLN A 101 11.53 14.57 -20.59
N VAL A 102 12.11 13.46 -20.17
CA VAL A 102 11.41 12.47 -19.35
C VAL A 102 11.75 12.70 -17.89
N PHE A 103 10.73 12.84 -17.08
CA PHE A 103 10.84 13.04 -15.64
C PHE A 103 10.25 11.84 -14.89
N ARG A 104 10.74 11.64 -13.69
CA ARG A 104 10.21 10.69 -12.71
C ARG A 104 9.80 11.41 -11.46
N LEU A 105 8.52 11.29 -11.11
CA LEU A 105 8.00 11.63 -9.79
C LEU A 105 8.17 10.43 -8.87
N ARG A 106 8.68 10.67 -7.64
CA ARG A 106 8.67 9.71 -6.53
C ARG A 106 7.91 10.29 -5.36
N VAL A 107 6.98 9.53 -4.83
CA VAL A 107 6.23 9.88 -3.62
C VAL A 107 6.53 8.84 -2.56
N GLY A 108 6.96 9.31 -1.39
CA GLY A 108 7.26 8.47 -0.22
C GLY A 108 6.21 8.65 0.87
N LEU A 109 5.83 7.56 1.54
CA LEU A 109 4.82 7.56 2.61
C LEU A 109 5.19 6.62 3.74
N ASN A 110 4.73 6.98 4.95
CA ASN A 110 4.56 6.06 6.06
C ASN A 110 3.06 5.93 6.32
N VAL A 111 2.58 4.70 6.54
CA VAL A 111 1.16 4.42 6.75
C VAL A 111 0.98 3.50 7.94
N GLN A 112 -0.05 3.76 8.76
CA GLN A 112 -0.42 2.95 9.92
C GLN A 112 -1.91 2.67 9.89
N PHE A 113 -2.27 1.41 10.11
CA PHE A 113 -3.65 0.98 10.20
C PHE A 113 -3.92 0.43 11.61
N ARG A 114 -4.82 1.05 12.33
CA ARG A 114 -5.08 0.77 13.74
C ARG A 114 -6.55 0.42 13.98
N ASP A 115 -6.78 -0.52 14.86
CA ASP A 115 -8.09 -0.85 15.42
C ASP A 115 -8.42 0.16 16.52
N LEU A 116 -9.53 0.86 16.41
CA LEU A 116 -9.96 1.86 17.38
C LEU A 116 -10.65 1.25 18.60
N ARG A 117 -11.18 0.02 18.48
CA ARG A 117 -11.85 -0.67 19.58
C ARG A 117 -10.84 -1.30 20.55
N THR A 118 -9.83 -1.97 20.00
CA THR A 118 -8.79 -2.66 20.79
C THR A 118 -7.54 -1.82 21.01
N HIS A 119 -7.45 -0.67 20.37
CA HIS A 119 -6.25 0.19 20.31
C HIS A 119 -5.00 -0.53 19.80
N SER A 120 -5.16 -1.60 19.04
CA SER A 120 -4.06 -2.39 18.51
C SER A 120 -3.65 -1.93 17.11
N MET A 121 -2.36 -2.11 16.81
CA MET A 121 -1.82 -1.91 15.47
C MET A 121 -2.22 -3.12 14.62
N LEU A 122 -3.02 -2.90 13.57
CA LEU A 122 -3.35 -3.92 12.59
C LEU A 122 -2.18 -4.15 11.65
N TRP A 123 -1.64 -3.07 11.05
CA TRP A 123 -0.38 -3.12 10.33
C TRP A 123 0.26 -1.73 10.23
N ARG A 124 1.55 -1.72 9.88
CA ARG A 124 2.34 -0.53 9.63
C ARG A 124 3.24 -0.78 8.43
N GLN A 125 3.37 0.22 7.59
CA GLN A 125 4.31 0.22 6.46
C GLN A 125 5.06 1.55 6.45
N GLU A 126 6.36 1.47 6.65
CA GLU A 126 7.26 2.61 6.51
C GLU A 126 7.97 2.55 5.16
N GLY A 127 8.32 3.73 4.64
CA GLY A 127 9.07 3.85 3.41
C GLY A 127 8.34 3.31 2.17
N LEU A 128 7.00 3.30 2.18
CA LEU A 128 6.23 3.02 0.98
C LEU A 128 6.58 4.04 -0.10
N GLN A 129 6.98 3.58 -1.28
CA GLN A 129 7.28 4.46 -2.40
C GLN A 129 6.48 4.06 -3.62
N GLU A 130 5.99 5.08 -4.32
CA GLU A 130 5.43 4.98 -5.66
C GLU A 130 6.10 5.97 -6.60
N ARG A 131 6.06 5.64 -7.88
CA ARG A 131 6.68 6.45 -8.94
C ARG A 131 5.76 6.56 -10.14
N ALA A 132 5.79 7.72 -10.78
CA ALA A 132 5.14 7.95 -12.06
C ALA A 132 6.12 8.64 -13.00
N ASP A 133 6.28 8.11 -14.20
CA ASP A 133 7.12 8.72 -15.24
C ASP A 133 6.23 9.57 -16.14
N PHE A 134 6.69 10.76 -16.48
CA PHE A 134 5.97 11.67 -17.36
C PHE A 134 6.91 12.37 -18.34
N ARG A 135 6.38 12.79 -19.47
CA ARG A 135 7.13 13.49 -20.52
C ARG A 135 6.66 14.92 -20.64
N VAL A 136 7.62 15.81 -20.71
CA VAL A 136 7.38 17.24 -20.96
C VAL A 136 7.97 17.59 -22.30
N ALA A 137 7.11 18.07 -23.20
CA ALA A 137 7.49 18.64 -24.49
C ALA A 137 6.87 20.02 -24.61
N GLY A 138 7.67 21.07 -24.81
CA GLY A 138 7.16 22.41 -25.06
C GLY A 138 7.20 23.36 -23.87
N GLN A 139 6.13 24.17 -23.68
CA GLN A 139 6.13 25.33 -22.76
C GLN A 139 5.92 24.94 -21.29
N VAL A 140 6.38 25.82 -20.37
CA VAL A 140 6.31 25.65 -18.90
C VAL A 140 4.89 25.38 -18.38
N SER A 141 3.86 25.99 -18.97
CA SER A 141 2.46 25.77 -18.56
C SER A 141 1.99 24.31 -18.82
N GLN A 142 2.54 23.65 -19.85
CA GLN A 142 2.25 22.25 -20.11
C GLN A 142 2.96 21.33 -19.10
N THR A 143 4.12 21.75 -18.60
CA THR A 143 4.89 21.01 -17.60
C THR A 143 4.10 20.82 -16.30
N ILE A 144 3.47 21.89 -15.79
CA ILE A 144 2.68 21.86 -14.56
C ILE A 144 1.50 20.89 -14.68
N ALA A 145 0.73 20.99 -15.76
CA ALA A 145 -0.44 20.12 -15.96
C ALA A 145 -0.06 18.62 -16.09
N VAL A 146 1.09 18.33 -16.72
CA VAL A 146 1.58 16.97 -16.87
C VAL A 146 2.12 16.43 -15.56
N GLU A 147 2.81 17.23 -14.76
CA GLU A 147 3.27 16.86 -13.42
C GLU A 147 2.11 16.57 -12.47
N GLU A 148 1.08 17.44 -12.44
CA GLU A 148 -0.15 17.18 -11.68
C GLU A 148 -0.84 15.88 -12.12
N GLY A 149 -0.82 15.58 -13.42
CA GLY A 149 -1.31 14.31 -13.96
C GLY A 149 -0.54 13.12 -13.41
N ALA A 150 0.79 13.22 -13.37
CA ALA A 150 1.66 12.20 -12.80
C ALA A 150 1.45 12.03 -11.29
N ALA A 151 1.26 13.13 -10.55
CA ALA A 151 0.96 13.10 -9.12
C ALA A 151 -0.38 12.39 -8.85
N ARG A 152 -1.42 12.68 -9.64
CA ARG A 152 -2.71 11.97 -9.56
C ARG A 152 -2.58 10.48 -9.86
N GLN A 153 -1.79 10.10 -10.86
CA GLN A 153 -1.52 8.70 -11.20
C GLN A 153 -0.81 7.99 -10.04
N ALA A 154 0.27 8.57 -9.52
CA ALA A 154 0.99 8.02 -8.37
C ALA A 154 0.06 7.87 -7.14
N ALA A 155 -0.79 8.86 -6.88
CA ALA A 155 -1.76 8.80 -5.79
C ALA A 155 -2.77 7.65 -5.95
N GLN A 156 -3.25 7.38 -7.16
CA GLN A 156 -4.14 6.24 -7.42
C GLN A 156 -3.43 4.90 -7.19
N ASP A 157 -2.18 4.77 -7.62
CA ASP A 157 -1.37 3.57 -7.41
C ASP A 157 -1.09 3.35 -5.91
N ILE A 158 -0.77 4.41 -5.18
CA ILE A 158 -0.67 4.42 -3.72
C ILE A 158 -1.97 3.94 -3.07
N GLY A 159 -3.11 4.50 -3.46
CA GLY A 159 -4.41 4.11 -2.93
C GLY A 159 -4.69 2.62 -3.10
N ARG A 160 -4.49 2.09 -4.33
CA ARG A 160 -4.64 0.65 -4.60
C ARG A 160 -3.70 -0.22 -3.76
N LYS A 161 -2.45 0.19 -3.63
CA LYS A 161 -1.45 -0.54 -2.85
C LYS A 161 -1.77 -0.56 -1.36
N ILE A 162 -2.20 0.57 -0.79
CA ILE A 162 -2.61 0.65 0.61
C ILE A 162 -3.82 -0.25 0.88
N VAL A 163 -4.84 -0.24 0.01
CA VAL A 163 -6.02 -1.08 0.15
C VAL A 163 -5.64 -2.56 0.07
N SER A 164 -4.79 -2.95 -0.88
CA SER A 164 -4.28 -4.32 -0.96
C SER A 164 -3.54 -4.71 0.33
N LEU A 165 -2.65 -3.88 0.84
CA LEU A 165 -1.96 -4.13 2.11
C LEU A 165 -2.91 -4.22 3.31
N ALA A 166 -3.97 -3.41 3.34
CA ALA A 166 -4.96 -3.40 4.41
C ALA A 166 -5.90 -4.60 4.38
N LEU A 167 -6.12 -5.21 3.21
CA LEU A 167 -7.13 -6.25 3.00
C LEU A 167 -6.52 -7.64 2.74
N ASP A 168 -5.33 -7.72 2.15
CA ASP A 168 -4.74 -8.97 1.65
C ASP A 168 -3.64 -9.52 2.57
N ARG A 169 -3.18 -8.73 3.53
CA ARG A 169 -2.23 -9.19 4.57
C ARG A 169 -2.88 -9.97 5.72
N PHE A 170 -4.22 -10.06 5.67
CA PHE A 170 -4.99 -10.75 6.68
C PHE A 170 -5.70 -11.97 6.12
#